data_3325d2909c0476de060963bdefa9cea3
#
_entry.id   3325d2909c0476de060963bdefa9cea3
#
_cell.length_a   1.000
_cell.length_b   1.000
_cell.length_c   1.000
_cell.angle_alpha   90.00
_cell.angle_beta   90.00
_cell.angle_gamma   90.00
#
_symmetry.space_group_name_H-M   'P 1'
#
loop_
_entity.id
_entity.type
_entity.pdbx_description
1 polymer ?
#
loop_
_entity_poly.entity_id
_entity_poly.type
_entity_poly.pdbx_seq_one_letter_code
_entity_poly.pdbx_strand_id
1 'polypeptide(L)'
;ADKITVESRRAGLPAAQGVRWVSDGTGEFEVGEIERTERGTSITLHLKDDAEEYLNAWKLKSVINKYSDHISLPILMEKEEWKEGENDQPGEMAKTGEWDTVNQAAALWTRAKKDITPEQYAEFYKQISYDSEAPLAHTHNRVEGATEYTQLLFIPAKAPMDMFNRDKAAGVKLYVKRVFIMDDAQALLPSYLRFVKGVVDSSDLPLNVSRELLQESRAVKAIREGNTRRVLSMIEDLANNEPEKFTAFYAEFGAVLKEGLGEDFANKDRLAKLLRFASSTTDTASVSFADYKARMKDGQDAIYYITADTIAAAKSSPQLEIFRKKGIEVLLMADRVDEWALNYLHDFDGTPLQSVAKGAVDLGKLQDEDEKKAAEEAQTQFKPILD
;
A
#
# COMPACT_ATOMS: atom_id res chain seq x y z
N ALA A 1 -8.50 -34.08 6.47
CA ALA A 1 -7.96 -35.38 6.86
C ALA A 1 -9.09 -36.23 7.44
N ASP A 2 -9.06 -37.55 7.19
CA ASP A 2 -10.05 -38.48 7.75
C ASP A 2 -9.66 -38.92 9.16
N LYS A 3 -8.38 -38.81 9.48
CA LYS A 3 -7.86 -39.19 10.77
C LYS A 3 -6.61 -38.38 11.08
N ILE A 4 -6.46 -37.96 12.32
CA ILE A 4 -5.27 -37.27 12.85
C ILE A 4 -4.71 -38.08 14.01
N THR A 5 -3.41 -38.33 13.96
CA THR A 5 -2.68 -38.96 15.05
C THR A 5 -1.59 -37.99 15.55
N VAL A 6 -1.57 -37.69 16.82
CA VAL A 6 -0.56 -36.86 17.47
C VAL A 6 0.17 -37.68 18.52
N GLU A 7 1.48 -37.81 18.39
CA GLU A 7 2.35 -38.47 19.35
C GLU A 7 3.35 -37.46 19.90
N SER A 8 3.41 -37.35 21.22
CA SER A 8 4.24 -36.33 21.85
C SER A 8 4.94 -36.87 23.11
N ARG A 9 6.21 -36.47 23.29
CA ARG A 9 6.93 -36.63 24.55
C ARG A 9 7.62 -35.34 24.93
N ARG A 10 7.29 -34.84 26.10
CA ARG A 10 7.90 -33.65 26.68
C ARG A 10 9.37 -33.88 26.99
N ALA A 11 10.21 -32.87 26.78
CA ALA A 11 11.60 -32.90 27.21
C ALA A 11 11.73 -33.17 28.72
N GLY A 12 12.68 -34.00 29.11
CA GLY A 12 12.91 -34.40 30.51
C GLY A 12 12.06 -35.56 31.04
N LEU A 13 11.06 -36.05 30.26
CA LEU A 13 10.29 -37.24 30.62
C LEU A 13 10.95 -38.51 30.10
N PRO A 14 10.83 -39.67 30.81
CA PRO A 14 11.30 -40.95 30.29
C PRO A 14 10.54 -41.41 29.06
N ALA A 15 11.13 -42.34 28.29
CA ALA A 15 10.54 -42.83 27.03
C ALA A 15 9.12 -43.42 27.21
N ALA A 16 8.84 -44.06 28.33
CA ALA A 16 7.55 -44.65 28.66
C ALA A 16 6.43 -43.65 28.92
N GLN A 17 6.73 -42.33 29.02
CA GLN A 17 5.73 -41.28 29.24
C GLN A 17 5.44 -40.45 27.96
N GLY A 18 5.50 -41.07 26.82
CA GLY A 18 4.91 -40.53 25.59
C GLY A 18 3.40 -40.61 25.62
N VAL A 19 2.72 -39.68 24.94
CA VAL A 19 1.28 -39.64 24.83
C VAL A 19 0.88 -39.69 23.36
N ARG A 20 -0.12 -40.50 23.03
CA ARG A 20 -0.74 -40.59 21.71
C ARG A 20 -2.19 -40.13 21.80
N TRP A 21 -2.54 -39.20 20.94
CA TRP A 21 -3.89 -38.74 20.73
C TRP A 21 -4.33 -39.07 19.30
N VAL A 22 -5.55 -39.56 19.14
CA VAL A 22 -6.12 -39.94 17.83
C VAL A 22 -7.54 -39.44 17.73
N SER A 23 -7.91 -38.85 16.59
CA SER A 23 -9.29 -38.47 16.28
C SER A 23 -9.57 -38.63 14.80
N ASP A 24 -10.82 -39.00 14.48
CA ASP A 24 -11.36 -39.05 13.13
C ASP A 24 -12.22 -37.82 12.77
N GLY A 25 -12.25 -36.81 13.66
CA GLY A 25 -13.03 -35.59 13.47
C GLY A 25 -14.51 -35.66 13.72
N THR A 26 -15.02 -36.78 14.22
CA THR A 26 -16.46 -36.98 14.58
C THR A 26 -16.84 -36.35 15.90
N GLY A 27 -15.86 -35.74 16.62
CA GLY A 27 -16.03 -35.14 17.94
C GLY A 27 -15.53 -36.03 19.09
N GLU A 28 -15.19 -37.28 18.79
CA GLU A 28 -14.54 -38.22 19.72
C GLU A 28 -13.04 -38.28 19.50
N PHE A 29 -12.30 -38.61 20.54
CA PHE A 29 -10.86 -38.83 20.49
C PHE A 29 -10.42 -39.88 21.50
N GLU A 30 -9.29 -40.51 21.20
CA GLU A 30 -8.63 -41.45 22.07
C GLU A 30 -7.30 -40.87 22.57
N VAL A 31 -6.99 -41.07 23.85
CA VAL A 31 -5.72 -40.72 24.46
C VAL A 31 -5.13 -41.92 25.19
N GLY A 32 -3.87 -42.22 24.93
CA GLY A 32 -3.19 -43.31 25.59
C GLY A 32 -1.69 -43.01 25.78
N GLU A 33 -1.06 -43.71 26.74
CA GLU A 33 0.37 -43.68 26.91
C GLU A 33 1.07 -44.57 25.86
N ILE A 34 2.22 -44.12 25.40
CA ILE A 34 3.05 -44.87 24.44
C ILE A 34 4.51 -44.80 24.86
N GLU A 35 5.30 -45.77 24.46
CA GLU A 35 6.74 -45.69 24.49
C GLU A 35 7.23 -44.85 23.28
N ARG A 36 7.93 -43.72 23.58
CA ARG A 36 8.49 -42.83 22.56
C ARG A 36 9.92 -42.43 22.97
N THR A 37 10.89 -42.92 22.22
CA THR A 37 12.34 -42.67 22.54
C THR A 37 12.75 -41.23 22.24
N GLU A 38 12.15 -40.60 21.23
CA GLU A 38 12.48 -39.23 20.83
C GLU A 38 11.57 -38.20 21.52
N ARG A 39 12.18 -37.10 21.99
CA ARG A 39 11.40 -35.93 22.45
C ARG A 39 10.79 -35.20 21.28
N GLY A 40 9.70 -34.51 21.53
CA GLY A 40 9.01 -33.69 20.51
C GLY A 40 7.64 -34.22 20.17
N THR A 41 7.07 -33.73 19.10
CA THR A 41 5.72 -34.06 18.65
C THR A 41 5.75 -34.50 17.20
N SER A 42 5.08 -35.61 16.88
CA SER A 42 4.79 -36.07 15.54
C SER A 42 3.28 -35.93 15.27
N ILE A 43 2.93 -35.39 14.13
CA ILE A 43 1.52 -35.22 13.71
C ILE A 43 1.38 -35.94 12.38
N THR A 44 0.52 -36.95 12.34
CA THR A 44 0.22 -37.70 11.12
C THR A 44 -1.19 -37.37 10.66
N LEU A 45 -1.34 -36.86 9.45
CA LEU A 45 -2.61 -36.57 8.80
C LEU A 45 -2.89 -37.68 7.78
N HIS A 46 -3.98 -38.41 7.97
CA HIS A 46 -4.51 -39.31 6.94
C HIS A 46 -5.41 -38.46 6.03
N LEU A 47 -4.92 -38.16 4.83
CA LEU A 47 -5.58 -37.25 3.92
C LEU A 47 -6.82 -37.89 3.29
N LYS A 48 -7.81 -37.08 2.97
CA LYS A 48 -8.96 -37.47 2.15
C LYS A 48 -8.52 -37.60 0.69
N ASP A 49 -9.29 -38.32 -0.10
CA ASP A 49 -9.01 -38.53 -1.53
C ASP A 49 -8.92 -37.22 -2.32
N ASP A 50 -9.70 -36.21 -1.92
CA ASP A 50 -9.69 -34.88 -2.53
C ASP A 50 -8.49 -34.01 -2.11
N ALA A 51 -7.62 -34.50 -1.25
CA ALA A 51 -6.45 -33.81 -0.71
C ALA A 51 -5.11 -34.49 -1.06
N GLU A 52 -5.09 -35.45 -2.00
CA GLU A 52 -3.89 -36.18 -2.41
C GLU A 52 -2.79 -35.29 -2.98
N GLU A 53 -3.13 -34.11 -3.52
CA GLU A 53 -2.16 -33.13 -4.01
C GLU A 53 -1.11 -32.75 -2.96
N TYR A 54 -1.45 -32.85 -1.66
CA TYR A 54 -0.54 -32.52 -0.55
C TYR A 54 0.43 -33.66 -0.21
N LEU A 55 0.35 -34.81 -0.88
CA LEU A 55 1.36 -35.86 -0.79
C LEU A 55 2.59 -35.54 -1.66
N ASN A 56 2.54 -34.51 -2.48
CA ASN A 56 3.60 -34.09 -3.38
C ASN A 56 4.55 -33.10 -2.72
N ALA A 57 5.85 -33.36 -2.72
CA ALA A 57 6.88 -32.52 -2.11
C ALA A 57 6.92 -31.11 -2.73
N TRP A 58 6.72 -30.96 -4.03
CA TRP A 58 6.68 -29.66 -4.71
C TRP A 58 5.49 -28.83 -4.21
N LYS A 59 4.32 -29.44 -4.07
CA LYS A 59 3.14 -28.78 -3.52
C LYS A 59 3.36 -28.32 -2.10
N LEU A 60 3.94 -29.18 -1.25
CA LEU A 60 4.26 -28.81 0.13
C LEU A 60 5.27 -27.64 0.20
N LYS A 61 6.34 -27.68 -0.60
CA LYS A 61 7.29 -26.57 -0.70
C LYS A 61 6.60 -25.26 -1.12
N SER A 62 5.69 -25.32 -2.09
CA SER A 62 4.91 -24.16 -2.52
C SER A 62 4.06 -23.56 -1.39
N VAL A 63 3.39 -24.42 -0.61
CA VAL A 63 2.60 -24.00 0.55
C VAL A 63 3.48 -23.41 1.64
N ILE A 64 4.62 -24.04 1.95
CA ILE A 64 5.58 -23.56 2.95
C ILE A 64 6.11 -22.17 2.54
N ASN A 65 6.56 -22.02 1.31
CA ASN A 65 7.09 -20.77 0.80
C ASN A 65 6.03 -19.66 0.80
N LYS A 66 4.77 -20.00 0.55
CA LYS A 66 3.69 -19.02 0.59
C LYS A 66 3.35 -18.55 2.01
N TYR A 67 3.23 -19.46 2.96
CA TYR A 67 2.65 -19.16 4.28
C TYR A 67 3.65 -19.11 5.43
N SER A 68 4.77 -19.82 5.33
CA SER A 68 5.69 -20.08 6.43
C SER A 68 7.15 -19.79 6.09
N ASP A 69 7.41 -19.10 4.98
CA ASP A 69 8.79 -18.82 4.53
C ASP A 69 9.60 -18.03 5.58
N HIS A 70 8.93 -17.14 6.29
CA HIS A 70 9.56 -16.19 7.21
C HIS A 70 9.42 -16.54 8.71
N ILE A 71 8.81 -17.66 9.06
CA ILE A 71 8.76 -18.10 10.45
C ILE A 71 10.18 -18.35 10.99
N SER A 72 10.38 -18.17 12.31
CA SER A 72 11.73 -18.24 12.91
C SER A 72 12.31 -19.65 13.05
N LEU A 73 11.56 -20.66 12.64
CA LEU A 73 11.96 -22.06 12.71
C LEU A 73 12.30 -22.57 11.31
N PRO A 74 13.44 -23.26 11.14
CA PRO A 74 13.72 -23.95 9.88
C PRO A 74 12.73 -25.10 9.68
N ILE A 75 12.12 -25.15 8.50
CA ILE A 75 11.30 -26.27 8.07
C ILE A 75 12.19 -27.18 7.22
N LEU A 76 12.36 -28.41 7.64
CA LEU A 76 13.17 -29.39 6.95
C LEU A 76 12.26 -30.33 6.18
N MET A 77 12.62 -30.62 4.96
CA MET A 77 11.98 -31.68 4.13
C MET A 77 13.03 -32.63 3.63
N GLU A 78 12.68 -33.91 3.58
CA GLU A 78 13.56 -34.92 3.01
C GLU A 78 13.75 -34.64 1.52
N LYS A 79 15.00 -34.63 1.08
CA LYS A 79 15.38 -34.38 -0.32
C LYS A 79 14.95 -35.56 -1.19
N GLU A 80 14.32 -35.25 -2.29
CA GLU A 80 13.93 -36.23 -3.32
C GLU A 80 14.75 -35.98 -4.57
N GLU A 81 15.27 -37.07 -5.17
CA GLU A 81 15.99 -37.04 -6.43
C GLU A 81 15.33 -38.00 -7.43
N TRP A 82 15.39 -37.65 -8.71
CA TRP A 82 14.89 -38.49 -9.77
C TRP A 82 15.79 -39.70 -9.92
N LYS A 83 15.22 -40.90 -9.79
CA LYS A 83 15.89 -42.16 -10.12
C LYS A 83 15.32 -42.71 -11.40
N GLU A 84 16.19 -43.04 -12.36
CA GLU A 84 15.80 -43.71 -13.57
C GLU A 84 15.29 -45.11 -13.22
N GLY A 85 14.19 -45.49 -13.86
CA GLY A 85 13.63 -46.83 -13.69
C GLY A 85 14.55 -47.90 -14.32
N GLU A 86 14.68 -49.04 -13.68
CA GLU A 86 15.37 -50.19 -14.22
C GLU A 86 14.37 -51.05 -15.03
N ASN A 87 14.83 -51.70 -16.12
CA ASN A 87 14.04 -52.67 -16.92
C ASN A 87 12.74 -52.09 -17.51
N ASP A 88 12.80 -51.01 -18.30
CA ASP A 88 11.66 -50.33 -18.93
C ASP A 88 10.56 -49.81 -17.98
N GLN A 89 10.84 -49.73 -16.69
CA GLN A 89 9.94 -49.04 -15.76
C GLN A 89 10.17 -47.54 -15.81
N PRO A 90 9.10 -46.70 -15.67
CA PRO A 90 9.26 -45.24 -15.55
C PRO A 90 10.07 -44.91 -14.31
N GLY A 91 10.95 -43.90 -14.41
CA GLY A 91 11.67 -43.37 -13.26
C GLY A 91 10.72 -42.77 -12.23
N GLU A 92 11.17 -42.67 -11.00
CA GLU A 92 10.42 -42.12 -9.87
C GLU A 92 11.25 -41.14 -9.02
N MET A 93 10.58 -40.25 -8.30
CA MET A 93 11.21 -39.43 -7.29
C MET A 93 11.45 -40.26 -6.03
N ALA A 94 12.72 -40.46 -5.66
CA ALA A 94 13.09 -41.25 -4.52
C ALA A 94 13.76 -40.39 -3.43
N LYS A 95 13.41 -40.65 -2.19
CA LYS A 95 14.01 -40.00 -1.00
C LYS A 95 15.47 -40.38 -0.87
N THR A 96 16.32 -39.39 -0.60
CA THR A 96 17.78 -39.57 -0.47
C THR A 96 18.25 -39.84 0.95
N GLY A 97 17.40 -39.61 1.95
CA GLY A 97 17.78 -39.59 3.38
C GLY A 97 18.47 -38.31 3.84
N GLU A 98 18.72 -37.36 2.92
CA GLU A 98 19.21 -36.02 3.25
C GLU A 98 18.03 -35.06 3.50
N TRP A 99 18.26 -34.02 4.30
CA TRP A 99 17.23 -33.05 4.66
C TRP A 99 17.62 -31.64 4.21
N ASP A 100 16.73 -30.99 3.48
CA ASP A 100 16.88 -29.61 3.03
C ASP A 100 16.02 -28.67 3.86
N THR A 101 16.57 -27.49 4.20
CA THR A 101 15.76 -26.39 4.73
C THR A 101 14.99 -25.75 3.59
N VAL A 102 13.65 -25.78 3.65
CA VAL A 102 12.77 -25.37 2.52
C VAL A 102 12.14 -24.00 2.73
N ASN A 103 12.41 -23.32 3.83
CA ASN A 103 12.01 -21.94 4.09
C ASN A 103 13.21 -21.06 4.41
N GLN A 104 13.06 -19.74 4.31
CA GLN A 104 14.14 -18.80 4.65
C GLN A 104 14.40 -18.73 6.15
N ALA A 105 13.43 -19.08 6.99
CA ALA A 105 13.48 -19.04 8.45
C ALA A 105 13.92 -17.68 9.02
N ALA A 106 13.82 -16.62 8.22
CA ALA A 106 14.19 -15.25 8.55
C ALA A 106 13.23 -14.27 7.91
N ALA A 107 13.00 -13.16 8.57
CA ALA A 107 12.19 -12.05 8.05
C ALA A 107 13.02 -10.77 8.07
N LEU A 108 13.25 -10.17 6.91
CA LEU A 108 14.07 -8.97 6.77
C LEU A 108 13.56 -7.86 7.70
N TRP A 109 12.24 -7.68 7.76
CA TRP A 109 11.61 -6.62 8.55
C TRP A 109 11.74 -6.77 10.06
N THR A 110 12.23 -7.92 10.55
CA THR A 110 12.48 -8.13 11.99
C THR A 110 13.91 -7.78 12.40
N ARG A 111 14.80 -7.57 11.44
CA ARG A 111 16.19 -7.20 11.67
C ARG A 111 16.31 -5.71 12.03
N ALA A 112 17.35 -5.35 12.78
CA ALA A 112 17.63 -3.94 13.05
C ALA A 112 18.01 -3.22 11.75
N LYS A 113 17.50 -2.00 11.54
CA LYS A 113 17.76 -1.20 10.32
C LYS A 113 19.23 -1.07 9.97
N LYS A 114 20.08 -0.90 10.98
CA LYS A 114 21.55 -0.78 10.83
C LYS A 114 22.23 -2.02 10.23
N ASP A 115 21.56 -3.17 10.32
CA ASP A 115 22.06 -4.46 9.87
C ASP A 115 21.53 -4.86 8.49
N ILE A 116 20.81 -3.94 7.82
CA ILE A 116 20.21 -4.16 6.51
C ILE A 116 20.78 -3.14 5.54
N THR A 117 21.34 -3.62 4.42
CA THR A 117 21.88 -2.74 3.38
C THR A 117 20.77 -2.23 2.43
N PRO A 118 21.00 -1.11 1.72
CA PRO A 118 20.07 -0.64 0.69
C PRO A 118 19.74 -1.68 -0.38
N GLU A 119 20.74 -2.47 -0.77
CA GLU A 119 20.60 -3.55 -1.77
C GLU A 119 19.66 -4.65 -1.26
N GLN A 120 19.76 -5.02 0.03
CA GLN A 120 18.86 -6.00 0.64
C GLN A 120 17.42 -5.49 0.70
N TYR A 121 17.19 -4.20 0.96
CA TYR A 121 15.86 -3.61 0.86
C TYR A 121 15.32 -3.65 -0.58
N ALA A 122 16.16 -3.33 -1.56
CA ALA A 122 15.77 -3.34 -2.97
C ALA A 122 15.47 -4.76 -3.48
N GLU A 123 16.26 -5.75 -3.11
CA GLU A 123 16.01 -7.16 -3.45
C GLU A 123 14.71 -7.67 -2.81
N PHE A 124 14.51 -7.37 -1.54
CA PHE A 124 13.28 -7.73 -0.85
C PHE A 124 12.04 -7.11 -1.52
N TYR A 125 12.13 -5.81 -1.88
CA TYR A 125 11.06 -5.14 -2.61
C TYR A 125 10.73 -5.87 -3.92
N LYS A 126 11.75 -6.21 -4.74
CA LYS A 126 11.56 -6.93 -6.01
C LYS A 126 10.89 -8.28 -5.80
N GLN A 127 11.25 -9.01 -4.76
CA GLN A 127 10.64 -10.29 -4.43
C GLN A 127 9.15 -10.19 -4.08
N ILE A 128 8.76 -9.17 -3.30
CA ILE A 128 7.36 -9.05 -2.84
C ILE A 128 6.44 -8.34 -3.82
N SER A 129 6.99 -7.44 -4.65
CA SER A 129 6.24 -6.63 -5.63
C SER A 129 6.21 -7.22 -7.03
N TYR A 130 7.14 -8.14 -7.33
CA TYR A 130 7.42 -8.65 -8.68
C TYR A 130 7.85 -7.56 -9.66
N ASP A 131 8.39 -6.46 -9.14
CA ASP A 131 8.94 -5.37 -9.92
C ASP A 131 10.40 -5.66 -10.28
N SER A 132 10.83 -5.24 -11.46
CA SER A 132 12.23 -5.35 -11.90
C SER A 132 13.10 -4.18 -11.43
N GLU A 133 12.48 -3.04 -11.15
CA GLU A 133 13.19 -1.81 -10.73
C GLU A 133 13.33 -1.75 -9.20
N ALA A 134 14.25 -0.94 -8.71
CA ALA A 134 14.36 -0.63 -7.29
C ALA A 134 13.24 0.32 -6.85
N PRO A 135 12.81 0.30 -5.58
CA PRO A 135 11.81 1.24 -5.09
C PRO A 135 12.38 2.67 -5.07
N LEU A 136 11.51 3.64 -5.27
CA LEU A 136 11.85 5.06 -5.16
C LEU A 136 12.22 5.46 -3.73
N ALA A 137 11.48 4.94 -2.77
CA ALA A 137 11.68 5.17 -1.34
C ALA A 137 11.15 4.01 -0.51
N HIS A 138 11.63 3.88 0.72
CA HIS A 138 11.10 2.92 1.66
C HIS A 138 11.12 3.46 3.10
N THR A 139 10.32 2.85 3.94
CA THR A 139 10.32 3.09 5.38
C THR A 139 10.20 1.77 6.13
N HIS A 140 11.00 1.62 7.17
CA HIS A 140 11.04 0.44 8.01
C HIS A 140 10.90 0.87 9.47
N ASN A 141 9.86 0.43 10.18
CA ASN A 141 9.63 0.81 11.58
C ASN A 141 9.03 -0.34 12.36
N ARG A 142 9.41 -0.40 13.62
CA ARG A 142 8.74 -1.17 14.65
C ARG A 142 7.95 -0.21 15.52
N VAL A 143 6.67 -0.48 15.66
CA VAL A 143 5.74 0.29 16.50
C VAL A 143 5.47 -0.54 17.75
N GLU A 144 5.73 0.06 18.90
CA GLU A 144 5.49 -0.51 20.22
C GLU A 144 4.46 0.35 20.95
N GLY A 145 3.49 -0.28 21.59
CA GLY A 145 2.41 0.42 22.30
C GLY A 145 1.19 -0.45 22.52
N ALA A 146 0.01 0.14 22.45
CA ALA A 146 -1.26 -0.58 22.59
C ALA A 146 -1.51 -1.60 21.45
N THR A 147 -0.85 -1.41 20.32
CA THR A 147 -0.81 -2.35 19.18
C THR A 147 0.61 -2.44 18.71
N GLU A 148 1.19 -3.65 18.77
CA GLU A 148 2.55 -3.92 18.34
C GLU A 148 2.59 -4.49 16.93
N TYR A 149 3.37 -3.83 16.07
CA TYR A 149 3.59 -4.29 14.70
C TYR A 149 4.87 -3.74 14.11
N THR A 150 5.39 -4.43 13.12
CA THR A 150 6.49 -3.96 12.28
C THR A 150 5.94 -3.64 10.89
N GLN A 151 6.39 -2.55 10.29
CA GLN A 151 6.05 -2.17 8.93
C GLN A 151 7.33 -1.94 8.11
N LEU A 152 7.36 -2.51 6.92
CA LEU A 152 8.35 -2.24 5.90
C LEU A 152 7.59 -1.92 4.61
N LEU A 153 7.50 -0.63 4.28
CA LEU A 153 6.69 -0.11 3.19
C LEU A 153 7.57 0.57 2.14
N PHE A 154 7.20 0.43 0.88
CA PHE A 154 7.93 0.92 -0.27
C PHE A 154 7.03 1.74 -1.18
N ILE A 155 7.59 2.78 -1.77
CA ILE A 155 6.99 3.49 -2.90
C ILE A 155 7.69 2.99 -4.17
N PRO A 156 6.95 2.43 -5.14
CA PRO A 156 7.51 2.03 -6.44
C PRO A 156 8.14 3.21 -7.20
N ALA A 157 9.08 2.93 -8.10
CA ALA A 157 9.61 3.96 -8.99
C ALA A 157 8.62 4.33 -10.10
N LYS A 158 7.76 3.38 -10.51
CA LYS A 158 6.76 3.57 -11.57
C LYS A 158 5.40 3.04 -11.15
N ALA A 159 4.36 3.69 -11.66
CA ALA A 159 3.00 3.25 -11.47
C ALA A 159 2.73 1.95 -12.25
N PRO A 160 2.12 0.92 -11.64
CA PRO A 160 1.66 -0.24 -12.38
C PRO A 160 0.55 0.17 -13.35
N MET A 161 0.48 -0.52 -14.52
CA MET A 161 -0.48 -0.19 -15.60
C MET A 161 -1.95 -0.23 -15.14
N ASP A 162 -2.25 -0.95 -14.10
CA ASP A 162 -3.58 -1.14 -13.53
C ASP A 162 -3.86 -0.33 -12.25
N MET A 163 -3.02 0.65 -11.96
CA MET A 163 -3.14 1.47 -10.75
C MET A 163 -4.49 2.18 -10.61
N PHE A 164 -5.12 2.56 -11.73
CA PHE A 164 -6.42 3.23 -11.73
C PHE A 164 -7.61 2.27 -11.58
N ASN A 165 -7.37 0.96 -11.60
CA ASN A 165 -8.40 -0.03 -11.27
C ASN A 165 -8.55 -0.11 -9.74
N ARG A 166 -9.64 0.47 -9.22
CA ARG A 166 -9.93 0.50 -7.77
C ARG A 166 -10.27 -0.87 -7.18
N ASP A 167 -10.68 -1.81 -8.03
CA ASP A 167 -11.02 -3.17 -7.60
C ASP A 167 -9.77 -4.03 -7.40
N LYS A 168 -8.61 -3.54 -7.81
CA LYS A 168 -7.36 -4.25 -7.64
C LYS A 168 -6.73 -3.96 -6.28
N ALA A 169 -6.25 -5.01 -5.73
CA ALA A 169 -5.71 -5.14 -4.42
C ALA A 169 -4.52 -4.22 -4.12
N ALA A 170 -4.52 -3.57 -2.96
CA ALA A 170 -3.37 -2.85 -2.43
C ALA A 170 -2.21 -3.83 -2.16
N GLY A 171 -0.98 -3.46 -2.56
CA GLY A 171 0.14 -4.40 -2.53
C GLY A 171 0.83 -4.53 -1.16
N VAL A 172 0.10 -4.41 -0.05
CA VAL A 172 0.64 -4.62 1.30
C VAL A 172 0.24 -5.99 1.80
N LYS A 173 1.24 -6.81 2.15
CA LYS A 173 1.05 -8.15 2.69
C LYS A 173 0.94 -8.08 4.20
N LEU A 174 -0.06 -8.78 4.75
CA LEU A 174 -0.24 -8.92 6.18
C LEU A 174 0.38 -10.23 6.66
N TYR A 175 1.21 -10.11 7.67
CA TYR A 175 1.74 -11.20 8.47
C TYR A 175 1.26 -11.07 9.92
N VAL A 176 1.11 -12.19 10.59
CA VAL A 176 0.91 -12.26 12.04
C VAL A 176 1.97 -13.21 12.59
N LYS A 177 2.85 -12.67 13.43
CA LYS A 177 3.99 -13.43 14.00
C LYS A 177 4.79 -14.16 12.90
N ARG A 178 5.05 -13.46 11.79
CA ARG A 178 5.78 -13.93 10.59
C ARG A 178 5.06 -14.99 9.77
N VAL A 179 3.83 -15.35 10.10
CA VAL A 179 2.97 -16.21 9.29
C VAL A 179 2.21 -15.33 8.30
N PHE A 180 2.28 -15.65 7.02
CA PHE A 180 1.53 -14.95 5.99
C PHE A 180 0.03 -15.19 6.18
N ILE A 181 -0.73 -14.09 6.21
CA ILE A 181 -2.20 -14.13 6.34
C ILE A 181 -2.86 -13.84 5.01
N MET A 182 -2.47 -12.72 4.38
CA MET A 182 -3.02 -12.33 3.07
C MET A 182 -2.10 -11.34 2.36
N ASP A 183 -2.15 -11.35 1.05
CA ASP A 183 -1.75 -10.24 0.20
C ASP A 183 -2.99 -9.39 -0.07
N ASP A 184 -2.81 -8.11 -0.22
CA ASP A 184 -3.94 -7.21 -0.42
C ASP A 184 -4.73 -6.87 0.84
N ALA A 185 -4.04 -6.35 1.80
CA ALA A 185 -4.68 -5.84 2.99
C ALA A 185 -5.21 -4.40 2.77
N GLN A 186 -6.30 -4.23 1.99
CA GLN A 186 -6.99 -2.93 1.81
C GLN A 186 -7.36 -2.30 3.15
N ALA A 187 -7.54 -3.11 4.18
CA ALA A 187 -7.78 -2.64 5.53
C ALA A 187 -6.58 -1.90 6.15
N LEU A 188 -5.37 -2.08 5.62
CA LEU A 188 -4.13 -1.55 6.20
C LEU A 188 -3.68 -0.19 5.63
N LEU A 189 -4.27 0.25 4.51
CA LEU A 189 -4.01 1.56 3.89
C LEU A 189 -5.28 2.08 3.21
N PRO A 190 -5.48 3.41 3.12
CA PRO A 190 -6.55 3.99 2.33
C PRO A 190 -6.29 3.80 0.83
N SER A 191 -7.36 3.85 0.01
CA SER A 191 -7.27 3.51 -1.41
C SER A 191 -6.42 4.49 -2.22
N TYR A 192 -6.31 5.73 -1.81
CA TYR A 192 -5.42 6.70 -2.45
C TYR A 192 -3.92 6.41 -2.26
N LEU A 193 -3.56 5.48 -1.37
CA LEU A 193 -2.19 4.99 -1.16
C LEU A 193 -1.98 3.57 -1.72
N ARG A 194 -2.85 3.08 -2.60
CA ARG A 194 -2.80 1.72 -3.18
C ARG A 194 -1.54 1.38 -3.96
N PHE A 195 -0.76 2.39 -4.34
CA PHE A 195 0.55 2.20 -4.98
C PHE A 195 1.62 1.67 -4.02
N VAL A 196 1.42 1.81 -2.71
CA VAL A 196 2.39 1.36 -1.71
C VAL A 196 2.45 -0.16 -1.69
N LYS A 197 3.67 -0.69 -1.71
CA LYS A 197 3.99 -2.11 -1.57
C LYS A 197 4.67 -2.35 -0.23
N GLY A 198 4.64 -3.59 0.25
CA GLY A 198 5.37 -3.89 1.47
C GLY A 198 4.72 -4.94 2.34
N VAL A 199 5.16 -4.97 3.58
CA VAL A 199 4.69 -5.91 4.59
C VAL A 199 4.35 -5.20 5.89
N VAL A 200 3.32 -5.70 6.55
CA VAL A 200 2.97 -5.37 7.94
C VAL A 200 2.90 -6.68 8.70
N ASP A 201 3.63 -6.77 9.80
CA ASP A 201 3.67 -7.96 10.66
C ASP A 201 3.20 -7.58 12.06
N SER A 202 2.03 -8.07 12.45
CA SER A 202 1.43 -7.80 13.76
C SER A 202 1.76 -8.91 14.76
N SER A 203 2.09 -8.51 15.99
CA SER A 203 2.25 -9.43 17.12
C SER A 203 0.92 -9.70 17.85
N ASP A 204 -0.04 -8.80 17.72
CA ASP A 204 -1.28 -8.77 18.52
C ASP A 204 -2.50 -9.35 17.80
N LEU A 205 -2.49 -9.37 16.47
CA LEU A 205 -3.59 -9.98 15.73
C LEU A 205 -3.58 -11.50 15.91
N PRO A 206 -4.76 -12.15 15.96
CA PRO A 206 -4.85 -13.60 16.01
C PRO A 206 -4.51 -14.22 14.64
N LEU A 207 -3.92 -15.41 14.63
CA LEU A 207 -3.53 -16.12 13.40
C LEU A 207 -4.74 -16.53 12.53
N ASN A 208 -5.91 -16.69 13.11
CA ASN A 208 -7.14 -17.05 12.41
C ASN A 208 -7.97 -15.85 11.92
N VAL A 209 -7.30 -14.73 11.63
CA VAL A 209 -7.94 -13.51 11.15
C VAL A 209 -8.61 -13.74 9.79
N SER A 210 -9.91 -13.50 9.71
CA SER A 210 -10.65 -13.41 8.45
C SER A 210 -10.68 -11.98 7.93
N ARG A 211 -11.01 -11.80 6.63
CA ARG A 211 -11.16 -10.45 6.03
C ARG A 211 -12.22 -9.60 6.77
N GLU A 212 -13.28 -10.21 7.24
CA GLU A 212 -14.36 -9.57 8.00
C GLU A 212 -13.88 -9.06 9.36
N LEU A 213 -13.13 -9.89 10.09
CA LEU A 213 -12.52 -9.51 11.37
C LEU A 213 -11.51 -8.36 11.23
N LEU A 214 -10.80 -8.27 10.10
CA LEU A 214 -9.87 -7.17 9.84
C LEU A 214 -10.59 -5.82 9.75
N GLN A 215 -11.78 -5.76 9.14
CA GLN A 215 -12.49 -4.50 8.93
C GLN A 215 -13.03 -3.89 10.24
N GLU A 216 -13.34 -4.72 11.22
CA GLU A 216 -13.95 -4.30 12.48
C GLU A 216 -12.93 -4.13 13.63
N SER A 217 -11.71 -4.63 13.48
CA SER A 217 -10.70 -4.64 14.53
C SER A 217 -10.14 -3.23 14.82
N ARG A 218 -10.15 -2.85 16.11
CA ARG A 218 -9.49 -1.62 16.58
C ARG A 218 -7.98 -1.63 16.31
N ALA A 219 -7.34 -2.79 16.42
CA ALA A 219 -5.92 -2.94 16.14
C ALA A 219 -5.62 -2.66 14.66
N VAL A 220 -6.46 -3.16 13.74
CA VAL A 220 -6.31 -2.91 12.31
C VAL A 220 -6.51 -1.44 11.97
N LYS A 221 -7.47 -0.75 12.59
CA LYS A 221 -7.64 0.70 12.42
C LYS A 221 -6.40 1.48 12.87
N ALA A 222 -5.84 1.13 14.04
CA ALA A 222 -4.62 1.75 14.55
C ALA A 222 -3.41 1.51 13.62
N ILE A 223 -3.27 0.30 13.08
CA ILE A 223 -2.25 -0.04 12.09
C ILE A 223 -2.45 0.80 10.81
N ARG A 224 -3.68 0.88 10.30
CA ARG A 224 -4.01 1.70 9.11
C ARG A 224 -3.63 3.16 9.29
N GLU A 225 -4.01 3.78 10.40
CA GLU A 225 -3.67 5.16 10.71
C GLU A 225 -2.15 5.36 10.86
N GLY A 226 -1.46 4.42 11.50
CA GLY A 226 -0.01 4.43 11.64
C GLY A 226 0.71 4.29 10.30
N ASN A 227 0.27 3.37 9.44
CA ASN A 227 0.80 3.19 8.09
C ASN A 227 0.58 4.44 7.25
N THR A 228 -0.65 5.00 7.25
CA THR A 228 -1.00 6.22 6.52
C THR A 228 -0.11 7.38 6.92
N ARG A 229 0.00 7.65 8.23
CA ARG A 229 0.89 8.70 8.74
C ARG A 229 2.32 8.52 8.26
N ARG A 230 2.81 7.29 8.29
CA ARG A 230 4.21 7.00 7.94
C ARG A 230 4.47 7.16 6.46
N VAL A 231 3.55 6.70 5.60
CA VAL A 231 3.65 6.89 4.15
C VAL A 231 3.60 8.38 3.80
N LEU A 232 2.67 9.14 4.37
CA LEU A 232 2.62 10.59 4.13
C LEU A 232 3.91 11.29 4.58
N SER A 233 4.46 10.91 5.74
CA SER A 233 5.76 11.47 6.18
C SER A 233 6.89 11.12 5.22
N MET A 234 6.91 9.91 4.67
CA MET A 234 7.92 9.53 3.65
C MET A 234 7.78 10.37 2.38
N ILE A 235 6.55 10.66 1.94
CA ILE A 235 6.31 11.54 0.77
C ILE A 235 6.70 13.00 1.09
N GLU A 236 6.40 13.47 2.30
CA GLU A 236 6.84 14.81 2.77
C GLU A 236 8.36 14.92 2.82
N ASP A 237 9.05 13.87 3.28
CA ASP A 237 10.51 13.81 3.30
C ASP A 237 11.10 13.88 1.88
N LEU A 238 10.49 13.19 0.91
CA LEU A 238 10.87 13.32 -0.50
C LEU A 238 10.67 14.75 -1.01
N ALA A 239 9.51 15.36 -0.72
CA ALA A 239 9.21 16.72 -1.16
C ALA A 239 10.18 17.77 -0.61
N ASN A 240 10.62 17.60 0.63
CA ASN A 240 11.47 18.57 1.31
C ASN A 240 12.96 18.35 1.06
N ASN A 241 13.40 17.11 0.93
CA ASN A 241 14.83 16.75 0.96
C ASN A 241 15.34 16.17 -0.37
N GLU A 242 14.46 15.64 -1.23
CA GLU A 242 14.82 14.97 -2.48
C GLU A 242 13.88 15.41 -3.63
N PRO A 243 13.91 16.70 -4.04
CA PRO A 243 12.94 17.28 -4.98
C PRO A 243 12.86 16.58 -6.34
N GLU A 244 13.97 16.04 -6.83
CA GLU A 244 14.00 15.29 -8.10
C GLU A 244 13.23 13.97 -7.97
N LYS A 245 13.42 13.25 -6.86
CA LYS A 245 12.65 12.03 -6.58
C LYS A 245 11.17 12.35 -6.34
N PHE A 246 10.88 13.45 -5.65
CA PHE A 246 9.50 13.88 -5.47
C PHE A 246 8.83 14.22 -6.80
N THR A 247 9.52 14.87 -7.73
CA THR A 247 9.02 15.14 -9.08
C THR A 247 8.69 13.84 -9.83
N ALA A 248 9.61 12.87 -9.77
CA ALA A 248 9.36 11.54 -10.36
C ALA A 248 8.17 10.84 -9.69
N PHE A 249 8.10 10.87 -8.36
CA PHE A 249 6.94 10.36 -7.61
C PHE A 249 5.63 11.00 -8.05
N TYR A 250 5.61 12.33 -8.12
CA TYR A 250 4.38 13.07 -8.43
C TYR A 250 3.90 12.84 -9.85
N ALA A 251 4.81 12.67 -10.81
CA ALA A 251 4.48 12.33 -12.19
C ALA A 251 3.73 10.99 -12.30
N GLU A 252 4.09 10.02 -11.47
CA GLU A 252 3.51 8.67 -11.48
C GLU A 252 2.25 8.57 -10.60
N PHE A 253 2.24 9.21 -9.43
CA PHE A 253 1.24 8.98 -8.38
C PHE A 253 0.43 10.21 -7.98
N GLY A 254 0.71 11.37 -8.55
CA GLY A 254 0.06 12.63 -8.17
C GLY A 254 -1.45 12.62 -8.33
N ALA A 255 -1.95 12.05 -9.44
CA ALA A 255 -3.39 11.94 -9.68
C ALA A 255 -4.10 11.05 -8.64
N VAL A 256 -3.47 9.94 -8.25
CA VAL A 256 -4.02 9.04 -7.22
C VAL A 256 -3.95 9.68 -5.83
N LEU A 257 -2.88 10.42 -5.55
CA LEU A 257 -2.73 11.12 -4.27
C LEU A 257 -3.84 12.16 -4.05
N LYS A 258 -4.32 12.82 -5.12
CA LYS A 258 -5.44 13.78 -5.08
C LYS A 258 -6.75 13.16 -4.60
N GLU A 259 -6.96 11.85 -4.83
CA GLU A 259 -8.14 11.13 -4.33
C GLU A 259 -8.25 11.21 -2.79
N GLY A 260 -7.12 11.31 -2.11
CA GLY A 260 -7.05 11.43 -0.65
C GLY A 260 -7.76 12.65 -0.08
N LEU A 261 -7.94 13.72 -0.86
CA LEU A 261 -8.68 14.91 -0.41
C LEU A 261 -10.14 14.60 -0.04
N GLY A 262 -10.77 13.65 -0.74
CA GLY A 262 -12.14 13.23 -0.44
C GLY A 262 -12.25 11.95 0.39
N GLU A 263 -11.14 11.23 0.59
CA GLU A 263 -11.12 9.96 1.33
C GLU A 263 -10.57 10.10 2.76
N ASP A 264 -9.66 11.05 3.00
CA ASP A 264 -8.92 11.18 4.26
C ASP A 264 -8.95 12.61 4.79
N PHE A 265 -10.07 12.97 5.37
CA PHE A 265 -10.27 14.32 5.93
C PHE A 265 -9.28 14.66 7.05
N ALA A 266 -8.81 13.66 7.80
CA ALA A 266 -7.85 13.86 8.88
C ALA A 266 -6.46 14.31 8.38
N ASN A 267 -6.09 13.94 7.17
CA ASN A 267 -4.80 14.28 6.54
C ASN A 267 -4.95 15.28 5.38
N LYS A 268 -6.12 15.88 5.19
CA LYS A 268 -6.43 16.78 4.07
C LYS A 268 -5.41 17.91 3.92
N ASP A 269 -5.04 18.59 4.99
CA ASP A 269 -4.08 19.70 4.96
C ASP A 269 -2.67 19.22 4.59
N ARG A 270 -2.28 18.02 5.05
CA ARG A 270 -1.01 17.40 4.67
C ARG A 270 -0.99 17.08 3.17
N LEU A 271 -2.08 16.49 2.68
CA LEU A 271 -2.24 16.17 1.27
C LEU A 271 -2.20 17.42 0.40
N ALA A 272 -2.93 18.48 0.76
CA ALA A 272 -2.93 19.75 0.03
C ALA A 272 -1.52 20.34 -0.15
N LYS A 273 -0.65 20.22 0.86
CA LYS A 273 0.76 20.68 0.79
C LYS A 273 1.61 19.86 -0.19
N LEU A 274 1.23 18.62 -0.44
CA LEU A 274 1.95 17.71 -1.35
C LEU A 274 1.52 17.86 -2.81
N LEU A 275 0.39 18.50 -3.09
CA LEU A 275 -0.11 18.65 -4.46
C LEU A 275 0.76 19.58 -5.29
N ARG A 276 0.88 19.26 -6.58
CA ARG A 276 1.59 20.07 -7.58
C ARG A 276 0.72 20.22 -8.81
N PHE A 277 0.81 21.38 -9.43
CA PHE A 277 0.03 21.75 -10.59
C PHE A 277 0.92 22.41 -11.64
N ALA A 278 0.51 22.30 -12.89
CA ALA A 278 0.95 23.23 -13.91
C ALA A 278 0.30 24.60 -13.68
N SER A 279 0.82 25.66 -14.27
CA SER A 279 0.23 26.97 -14.15
C SER A 279 0.34 27.77 -15.46
N SER A 280 -0.24 28.95 -15.47
CA SER A 280 -0.09 29.87 -16.61
C SER A 280 1.36 30.26 -16.91
N THR A 281 2.28 30.02 -15.96
CA THR A 281 3.71 30.34 -16.08
C THR A 281 4.60 29.10 -16.31
N THR A 282 4.12 27.89 -16.07
CA THR A 282 4.87 26.63 -16.27
C THR A 282 3.96 25.48 -16.71
N ASP A 283 4.43 24.68 -17.67
CA ASP A 283 3.69 23.53 -18.21
C ASP A 283 3.84 22.26 -17.37
N THR A 284 4.84 22.24 -16.50
CA THR A 284 5.09 21.09 -15.62
C THR A 284 4.31 21.19 -14.33
N ALA A 285 3.82 20.06 -13.80
CA ALA A 285 3.15 19.99 -12.50
C ALA A 285 4.17 20.15 -11.38
N SER A 286 4.67 21.37 -11.19
CA SER A 286 5.72 21.71 -10.23
C SER A 286 5.30 22.75 -9.19
N VAL A 287 4.19 23.45 -9.40
CA VAL A 287 3.71 24.53 -8.51
C VAL A 287 2.87 23.96 -7.38
N SER A 288 3.33 24.15 -6.14
CA SER A 288 2.50 23.89 -4.95
C SER A 288 1.56 25.07 -4.66
N PHE A 289 0.56 24.87 -3.82
CA PHE A 289 -0.25 25.98 -3.32
C PHE A 289 0.59 26.98 -2.52
N ALA A 290 1.60 26.52 -1.78
CA ALA A 290 2.49 27.38 -1.04
C ALA A 290 3.35 28.27 -1.98
N ASP A 291 3.89 27.68 -3.05
CA ASP A 291 4.64 28.43 -4.08
C ASP A 291 3.76 29.46 -4.77
N TYR A 292 2.52 29.09 -5.07
CA TYR A 292 1.54 30.01 -5.64
C TYR A 292 1.27 31.20 -4.69
N LYS A 293 0.98 30.92 -3.42
CA LYS A 293 0.73 31.96 -2.40
C LYS A 293 1.91 32.90 -2.24
N ALA A 294 3.14 32.38 -2.28
CA ALA A 294 4.36 33.21 -2.20
C ALA A 294 4.52 34.17 -3.40
N ARG A 295 3.86 33.92 -4.51
CA ARG A 295 3.89 34.73 -5.74
C ARG A 295 2.61 35.54 -5.98
N MET A 296 1.64 35.47 -5.07
CA MET A 296 0.42 36.26 -5.18
C MET A 296 0.73 37.76 -5.22
N LYS A 297 -0.05 38.48 -6.01
CA LYS A 297 0.05 39.95 -6.12
C LYS A 297 -0.52 40.64 -4.89
N ASP A 298 -0.04 41.84 -4.59
CA ASP A 298 -0.65 42.70 -3.57
C ASP A 298 -2.12 42.97 -3.89
N GLY A 299 -2.99 42.64 -2.93
CA GLY A 299 -4.44 42.77 -3.09
C GLY A 299 -5.13 41.56 -3.74
N GLN A 300 -4.38 40.50 -4.12
CA GLN A 300 -4.95 39.24 -4.55
C GLN A 300 -5.42 38.46 -3.31
N ASP A 301 -6.66 38.01 -3.30
CA ASP A 301 -7.34 37.38 -2.16
C ASP A 301 -7.67 35.90 -2.37
N ALA A 302 -7.41 35.35 -3.58
CA ALA A 302 -7.72 33.97 -3.92
C ALA A 302 -6.62 33.29 -4.73
N ILE A 303 -6.58 31.96 -4.64
CA ILE A 303 -5.82 31.08 -5.51
C ILE A 303 -6.70 30.79 -6.73
N TYR A 304 -6.30 31.28 -7.89
CA TYR A 304 -7.07 31.09 -9.12
C TYR A 304 -6.70 29.80 -9.83
N TYR A 305 -7.68 29.06 -10.30
CA TYR A 305 -7.49 27.84 -11.07
C TYR A 305 -8.47 27.72 -12.22
N ILE A 306 -8.10 26.92 -13.22
CA ILE A 306 -8.97 26.46 -14.30
C ILE A 306 -8.86 24.95 -14.45
N THR A 307 -10.02 24.28 -14.62
CA THR A 307 -10.08 22.86 -14.99
C THR A 307 -10.31 22.71 -16.48
N ALA A 308 -9.62 21.75 -17.12
CA ALA A 308 -9.78 21.42 -18.52
C ALA A 308 -9.32 19.99 -18.79
N ASP A 309 -9.68 19.42 -19.95
CA ASP A 309 -9.27 18.06 -20.32
C ASP A 309 -7.75 17.93 -20.55
N THR A 310 -7.08 19.01 -20.90
CA THR A 310 -5.62 19.06 -21.14
C THR A 310 -5.04 20.40 -20.70
N ILE A 311 -3.74 20.39 -20.37
CA ILE A 311 -2.99 21.63 -20.05
C ILE A 311 -3.04 22.62 -21.24
N ALA A 312 -2.97 22.12 -22.46
CA ALA A 312 -3.04 22.96 -23.67
C ALA A 312 -4.42 23.65 -23.80
N ALA A 313 -5.51 22.92 -23.54
CA ALA A 313 -6.86 23.48 -23.53
C ALA A 313 -7.02 24.54 -22.42
N ALA A 314 -6.55 24.24 -21.23
CA ALA A 314 -6.55 25.20 -20.12
C ALA A 314 -5.82 26.50 -20.50
N LYS A 315 -4.60 26.40 -21.05
CA LYS A 315 -3.80 27.54 -21.50
C LYS A 315 -4.46 28.36 -22.58
N SER A 316 -5.19 27.76 -23.48
CA SER A 316 -5.86 28.42 -24.59
C SER A 316 -7.19 29.07 -24.23
N SER A 317 -7.63 28.91 -22.95
CA SER A 317 -8.90 29.45 -22.51
C SER A 317 -8.94 30.99 -22.59
N PRO A 318 -9.98 31.59 -23.23
CA PRO A 318 -10.16 33.03 -23.23
C PRO A 318 -10.28 33.64 -21.83
N GLN A 319 -10.75 32.87 -20.86
CA GLN A 319 -10.93 33.29 -19.47
C GLN A 319 -9.59 33.65 -18.78
N LEU A 320 -8.46 33.17 -19.32
CA LEU A 320 -7.14 33.52 -18.80
C LEU A 320 -6.62 34.89 -19.31
N GLU A 321 -7.30 35.54 -20.26
CA GLU A 321 -6.78 36.77 -20.89
C GLU A 321 -6.62 37.91 -19.87
N ILE A 322 -7.63 38.13 -19.02
CA ILE A 322 -7.59 39.17 -18.01
C ILE A 322 -6.48 38.90 -16.94
N PHE A 323 -6.29 37.64 -16.57
CA PHE A 323 -5.24 37.24 -15.63
C PHE A 323 -3.85 37.46 -16.21
N ARG A 324 -3.65 37.14 -17.50
CA ARG A 324 -2.39 37.42 -18.22
C ARG A 324 -2.10 38.90 -18.30
N LYS A 325 -3.10 39.74 -18.65
CA LYS A 325 -2.94 41.21 -18.71
C LYS A 325 -2.52 41.78 -17.35
N LYS A 326 -3.06 41.25 -16.28
CA LYS A 326 -2.75 41.69 -14.91
C LYS A 326 -1.53 40.98 -14.29
N GLY A 327 -0.94 40.02 -15.01
CA GLY A 327 0.20 39.23 -14.53
C GLY A 327 -0.13 38.37 -13.31
N ILE A 328 -1.38 37.88 -13.22
CA ILE A 328 -1.84 36.98 -12.17
C ILE A 328 -1.66 35.56 -12.64
N GLU A 329 -1.00 34.73 -11.83
CA GLU A 329 -0.84 33.31 -12.09
C GLU A 329 -2.16 32.56 -11.91
N VAL A 330 -2.43 31.56 -12.77
CA VAL A 330 -3.59 30.67 -12.68
C VAL A 330 -3.09 29.24 -12.71
N LEU A 331 -3.53 28.41 -11.76
CA LEU A 331 -3.24 26.97 -11.77
C LEU A 331 -4.03 26.27 -12.86
N LEU A 332 -3.36 25.37 -13.58
CA LEU A 332 -3.95 24.58 -14.66
C LEU A 332 -4.17 23.15 -14.16
N MET A 333 -5.39 22.74 -14.05
CA MET A 333 -5.81 21.47 -13.48
C MET A 333 -6.39 20.59 -14.58
N ALA A 334 -5.66 19.59 -15.03
CA ALA A 334 -6.01 18.75 -16.17
C ALA A 334 -6.13 17.25 -15.85
N ASP A 335 -5.99 16.88 -14.60
CA ASP A 335 -6.25 15.50 -14.17
C ASP A 335 -7.76 15.28 -14.02
N ARG A 336 -8.26 14.14 -14.47
CA ARG A 336 -9.70 13.79 -14.36
C ARG A 336 -10.23 13.86 -12.92
N VAL A 337 -9.36 13.67 -11.93
CA VAL A 337 -9.71 13.73 -10.51
C VAL A 337 -9.84 15.16 -9.99
N ASP A 338 -9.31 16.18 -10.69
CA ASP A 338 -9.23 17.55 -10.19
C ASP A 338 -10.60 18.16 -9.87
N GLU A 339 -11.57 18.03 -10.76
CA GLU A 339 -12.92 18.55 -10.51
C GLU A 339 -13.60 17.91 -9.29
N TRP A 340 -13.39 16.60 -9.14
CA TRP A 340 -13.90 15.88 -7.97
C TRP A 340 -13.16 16.30 -6.69
N ALA A 341 -11.84 16.41 -6.74
CA ALA A 341 -11.00 16.77 -5.60
C ALA A 341 -11.31 18.18 -5.06
N LEU A 342 -11.60 19.12 -5.97
CA LEU A 342 -12.00 20.50 -5.63
C LEU A 342 -13.33 20.61 -4.89
N ASN A 343 -14.20 19.59 -4.92
CA ASN A 343 -15.39 19.57 -4.07
C ASN A 343 -15.07 19.40 -2.59
N TYR A 344 -13.85 19.00 -2.26
CA TYR A 344 -13.37 18.77 -0.91
C TYR A 344 -12.31 19.79 -0.45
N LEU A 345 -11.73 20.56 -1.38
CA LEU A 345 -10.69 21.54 -1.09
C LEU A 345 -11.13 22.93 -1.57
N HIS A 346 -11.60 23.75 -0.65
CA HIS A 346 -12.12 25.08 -0.93
C HIS A 346 -11.14 26.21 -0.62
N ASP A 347 -10.15 25.94 0.22
CA ASP A 347 -9.10 26.89 0.59
C ASP A 347 -7.78 26.17 0.89
N PHE A 348 -6.69 26.93 0.88
CA PHE A 348 -5.38 26.48 1.34
C PHE A 348 -4.81 27.53 2.31
N ASP A 349 -4.58 27.13 3.56
CA ASP A 349 -4.13 28.01 4.65
C ASP A 349 -4.94 29.33 4.71
N GLY A 350 -6.28 29.20 4.67
CA GLY A 350 -7.23 30.31 4.75
C GLY A 350 -7.36 31.17 3.48
N THR A 351 -6.66 30.83 2.38
CA THR A 351 -6.81 31.51 1.10
C THR A 351 -7.75 30.70 0.20
N PRO A 352 -8.92 31.23 -0.22
CA PRO A 352 -9.88 30.48 -1.00
C PRO A 352 -9.34 30.10 -2.37
N LEU A 353 -9.79 28.94 -2.88
CA LEU A 353 -9.59 28.51 -4.25
C LEU A 353 -10.76 28.99 -5.11
N GLN A 354 -10.49 29.73 -6.19
CA GLN A 354 -11.52 30.29 -7.07
C GLN A 354 -11.33 29.82 -8.51
N SER A 355 -12.37 29.20 -9.06
CA SER A 355 -12.41 28.84 -10.47
C SER A 355 -12.54 30.07 -11.36
N VAL A 356 -11.69 30.20 -12.37
CA VAL A 356 -11.79 31.27 -13.38
C VAL A 356 -12.83 30.93 -14.47
N ALA A 357 -13.34 29.69 -14.50
CA ALA A 357 -14.33 29.22 -15.46
C ALA A 357 -15.77 29.31 -14.94
N LYS A 358 -15.98 29.50 -13.63
CA LYS A 358 -17.29 29.46 -13.00
C LYS A 358 -17.63 30.83 -12.39
N GLY A 359 -18.65 31.48 -12.94
CA GLY A 359 -19.19 32.73 -12.42
C GLY A 359 -18.42 34.00 -12.84
N ALA A 360 -18.88 35.16 -12.39
CA ALA A 360 -18.16 36.43 -12.55
C ALA A 360 -16.91 36.36 -11.65
N VAL A 361 -15.74 36.49 -12.23
CA VAL A 361 -14.48 36.49 -11.47
C VAL A 361 -14.36 37.82 -10.76
N ASP A 362 -14.51 37.81 -9.46
CA ASP A 362 -14.18 38.97 -8.63
C ASP A 362 -12.66 38.99 -8.41
N LEU A 363 -12.00 39.94 -9.03
CA LEU A 363 -10.56 40.17 -8.86
C LEU A 363 -10.27 41.05 -7.64
N GLY A 364 -11.27 41.34 -6.81
CA GLY A 364 -11.13 42.10 -5.60
C GLY A 364 -10.55 43.50 -5.87
N LYS A 365 -9.51 43.87 -5.11
CA LYS A 365 -8.79 45.14 -5.24
C LYS A 365 -7.96 45.30 -6.53
N LEU A 366 -7.83 44.22 -7.28
CA LEU A 366 -7.08 44.19 -8.57
C LEU A 366 -7.94 44.59 -9.78
N GLN A 367 -9.24 44.83 -9.56
CA GLN A 367 -10.19 45.31 -10.58
C GLN A 367 -10.19 46.83 -10.60
N ASP A 368 -9.96 47.41 -11.78
CA ASP A 368 -10.14 48.84 -11.97
C ASP A 368 -11.65 49.21 -11.94
N GLU A 369 -11.99 50.44 -11.50
CA GLU A 369 -13.41 50.87 -11.39
C GLU A 369 -14.16 50.81 -12.74
N ASP A 370 -13.45 51.05 -13.86
CA ASP A 370 -14.03 50.97 -15.21
C ASP A 370 -14.31 49.52 -15.61
N GLU A 371 -13.47 48.56 -15.20
CA GLU A 371 -13.70 47.11 -15.42
C GLU A 371 -14.88 46.59 -14.60
N LYS A 372 -15.06 47.08 -13.37
CA LYS A 372 -16.22 46.72 -12.52
C LYS A 372 -17.54 47.19 -13.19
N LYS A 373 -17.56 48.43 -13.67
CA LYS A 373 -18.73 48.95 -14.37
C LYS A 373 -19.04 48.19 -15.64
N ALA A 374 -18.03 47.88 -16.44
CA ALA A 374 -18.19 47.08 -17.67
C ALA A 374 -18.69 45.65 -17.37
N ALA A 375 -18.23 45.03 -16.30
CA ALA A 375 -18.69 43.70 -15.87
C ALA A 375 -20.15 43.73 -15.36
N GLU A 376 -20.55 44.77 -14.59
CA GLU A 376 -21.91 44.95 -14.12
C GLU A 376 -22.88 45.25 -15.26
N GLU A 377 -22.48 46.08 -16.23
CA GLU A 377 -23.25 46.37 -17.44
C GLU A 377 -23.43 45.11 -18.29
N ALA A 378 -22.38 44.33 -18.54
CA ALA A 378 -22.46 43.06 -19.26
C ALA A 378 -23.37 42.05 -18.53
N GLN A 379 -23.25 41.91 -17.22
CA GLN A 379 -24.08 41.01 -16.41
C GLN A 379 -25.56 41.41 -16.47
N THR A 380 -25.86 42.70 -16.47
CA THR A 380 -27.22 43.23 -16.60
C THR A 380 -27.78 42.99 -17.98
N GLN A 381 -26.96 43.16 -19.03
CA GLN A 381 -27.35 42.99 -20.42
C GLN A 381 -27.60 41.52 -20.81
N PHE A 382 -26.85 40.57 -20.23
CA PHE A 382 -26.95 39.15 -20.50
C PHE A 382 -27.82 38.36 -19.53
N LYS A 383 -28.27 38.97 -18.43
CA LYS A 383 -29.16 38.33 -17.46
C LYS A 383 -30.44 37.71 -18.08
N PRO A 384 -31.11 38.35 -19.07
CA PRO A 384 -32.29 37.75 -19.70
C PRO A 384 -31.99 36.52 -20.57
N ILE A 385 -30.74 36.21 -20.85
CA ILE A 385 -30.31 35.07 -21.68
C ILE A 385 -29.83 33.90 -20.79
N LEU A 386 -29.52 34.18 -19.51
CA LEU A 386 -29.00 33.23 -18.56
C LEU A 386 -30.05 32.65 -17.59
N ASP A 387 -31.23 33.35 -17.49
CA ASP A 387 -32.45 32.84 -16.84
C ASP A 387 -33.33 32.11 -17.90
#